data_37b92a39b2cd45ed4f924f9c9191afaf
#
_entry.id   37b92a39b2cd45ed4f924f9c9191afaf
#
_cell.length_a   1.000
_cell.length_b   1.000
_cell.length_c   1.000
_cell.angle_alpha   90.00
_cell.angle_beta   90.00
_cell.angle_gamma   90.00
#
_symmetry.space_group_name_H-M   'P 1'
#
loop_
_entity.id
_entity.type
_entity.pdbx_description
1 polymer ?
#
loop_
_entity_poly.entity_id
_entity_poly.type
_entity_poly.pdbx_seq_one_letter_code
_entity_poly.pdbx_strand_id
1 'polypeptide(L)'
;GYRTFLYNHIAGLQPETVIMMNSGISTQETYNVEYAWPSDIIANERSLPVDAGYQKWREIEGKQYYMPGEVCDPIGKEWFWVEGDNCRPDEDLAKQFEACRARGVNFLLDVPPDKHGLIPDATVQALSRLRKNVGI
;
A
#
# COMPACT_ATOMS: atom_id res chain seq x y z
N GLY A 1 4.71 13.55 20.72
CA GLY A 1 4.83 12.16 21.22
C GLY A 1 5.91 11.36 20.51
N TYR A 2 6.06 10.08 20.85
CA TYR A 2 7.12 9.23 20.28
C TYR A 2 7.10 9.13 18.75
N ARG A 3 5.94 9.00 18.14
CA ARG A 3 5.77 9.00 16.67
C ARG A 3 6.26 10.29 16.03
N THR A 4 5.89 11.41 16.58
CA THR A 4 6.36 12.72 16.10
C THR A 4 7.87 12.85 16.21
N PHE A 5 8.45 12.34 17.30
CA PHE A 5 9.91 12.30 17.48
C PHE A 5 10.57 11.45 16.39
N LEU A 6 10.08 10.22 16.16
CA LEU A 6 10.62 9.33 15.12
C LEU A 6 10.49 9.95 13.73
N TYR A 7 9.32 10.47 13.38
CA TYR A 7 9.09 11.12 12.09
C TYR A 7 10.07 12.27 11.88
N ASN A 8 10.15 13.19 12.83
CA ASN A 8 11.03 14.36 12.72
C ASN A 8 12.51 13.95 12.68
N HIS A 9 12.90 12.92 13.42
CA HIS A 9 14.27 12.42 13.41
C HIS A 9 14.66 11.83 12.05
N ILE A 10 13.81 10.97 11.47
CA ILE A 10 14.04 10.38 10.16
C ILE A 10 14.05 11.47 9.08
N ALA A 11 13.03 12.34 9.06
CA ALA A 11 12.95 13.44 8.10
C ALA A 11 14.12 14.44 8.22
N GLY A 12 14.63 14.64 9.43
CA GLY A 12 15.83 15.46 9.65
C GLY A 12 17.11 14.84 9.12
N LEU A 13 17.23 13.51 9.12
CA LEU A 13 18.38 12.79 8.57
C LEU A 13 18.28 12.60 7.04
N GLN A 14 17.07 12.36 6.55
CA GLN A 14 16.78 12.10 5.14
C GLN A 14 15.51 12.86 4.71
N PRO A 15 15.62 14.13 4.34
CA PRO A 15 14.46 14.98 4.03
C PRO A 15 13.60 14.49 2.86
N GLU A 16 14.19 13.74 1.93
CA GLU A 16 13.48 13.19 0.76
C GLU A 16 12.82 11.83 1.02
N THR A 17 12.96 11.28 2.23
CA THR A 17 12.37 9.99 2.58
C THR A 17 10.87 10.14 2.82
N VAL A 18 10.09 9.28 2.19
CA VAL A 18 8.65 9.13 2.45
C VAL A 18 8.46 8.20 3.64
N ILE A 19 7.73 8.68 4.65
CA ILE A 19 7.51 7.97 5.90
C ILE A 19 6.03 7.60 6.02
N MET A 20 5.76 6.31 6.14
CA MET A 20 4.42 5.79 6.37
C MET A 20 4.29 5.24 7.80
N MET A 21 3.34 5.78 8.55
CA MET A 21 2.94 5.23 9.83
C MET A 21 1.82 4.22 9.64
N ASN A 22 2.18 2.93 9.63
CA ASN A 22 1.23 1.84 9.37
C ASN A 22 0.39 1.45 10.61
N SER A 23 0.05 2.38 11.47
CA SER A 23 -0.74 2.11 12.69
C SER A 23 -2.17 2.64 12.64
N GLY A 24 -2.58 3.23 11.56
CA GLY A 24 -3.91 3.81 11.43
C GLY A 24 -4.45 3.57 10.03
N ILE A 25 -4.77 2.31 9.77
CA ILE A 25 -5.40 1.94 8.51
C ILE A 25 -6.70 2.69 8.40
N SER A 26 -6.83 3.47 7.34
CA SER A 26 -8.07 4.13 7.01
C SER A 26 -9.11 3.08 6.67
N THR A 27 -10.06 2.87 7.54
CA THR A 27 -11.30 2.20 7.16
C THR A 27 -12.20 3.23 6.51
N GLN A 28 -12.57 3.02 5.23
CA GLN A 28 -13.60 3.81 4.56
C GLN A 28 -13.34 5.33 4.58
N GLU A 29 -12.15 5.75 4.11
CA GLU A 29 -11.81 7.17 3.92
C GLU A 29 -11.50 7.98 5.17
N THR A 30 -11.72 7.45 6.36
CA THR A 30 -11.40 8.15 7.59
C THR A 30 -9.94 7.90 7.95
N TYR A 31 -9.10 8.92 7.75
CA TYR A 31 -7.73 8.88 8.24
C TYR A 31 -7.73 9.02 9.76
N ASN A 32 -7.18 8.03 10.44
CA ASN A 32 -7.10 8.05 11.89
C ASN A 32 -5.86 8.83 12.36
N VAL A 33 -6.02 10.13 12.55
CA VAL A 33 -4.95 11.03 13.01
C VAL A 33 -4.31 10.56 14.32
N GLU A 34 -5.10 10.04 15.23
CA GLU A 34 -4.62 9.59 16.54
C GLU A 34 -3.56 8.49 16.43
N TYR A 35 -3.75 7.56 15.51
CA TYR A 35 -2.88 6.39 15.37
C TYR A 35 -1.84 6.47 14.27
N ALA A 36 -2.06 7.28 13.24
CA ALA A 36 -1.22 7.31 12.04
C ALA A 36 -0.50 8.63 11.78
N TRP A 37 -0.77 9.69 12.52
CA TRP A 37 -0.10 10.98 12.34
C TRP A 37 1.17 11.12 13.22
N PRO A 38 2.28 11.72 12.73
CA PRO A 38 2.48 12.21 11.36
C PRO A 38 2.85 11.08 10.37
N SER A 39 2.46 11.25 9.10
CA SER A 39 2.73 10.32 8.01
C SER A 39 2.66 11.04 6.67
N ASP A 40 3.43 10.60 5.68
CA ASP A 40 3.40 11.14 4.32
C ASP A 40 2.45 10.38 3.40
N ILE A 41 2.09 9.14 3.77
CA ILE A 41 1.22 8.23 3.02
C ILE A 41 0.17 7.63 3.94
N ILE A 42 -1.04 7.44 3.42
CA ILE A 42 -2.11 6.70 4.11
C ILE A 42 -2.09 5.24 3.67
N ALA A 43 -1.82 4.35 4.62
CA ALA A 43 -1.86 2.92 4.39
C ALA A 43 -3.30 2.39 4.34
N ASN A 44 -3.60 1.64 3.28
CA ASN A 44 -4.81 0.82 3.16
C ASN A 44 -4.36 -0.63 2.96
N GLU A 45 -4.68 -1.48 3.91
CA GLU A 45 -4.27 -2.89 3.87
C GLU A 45 -5.47 -3.75 3.48
N ARG A 46 -5.32 -4.58 2.45
CA ARG A 46 -6.36 -5.47 1.92
C ARG A 46 -7.69 -4.79 1.57
N SER A 47 -7.72 -3.48 1.46
CA SER A 47 -8.93 -2.72 1.18
C SER A 47 -8.65 -1.58 0.20
N LEU A 48 -9.63 -1.30 -0.64
CA LEU A 48 -9.61 -0.14 -1.50
C LEU A 48 -10.29 1.03 -0.77
N PRO A 49 -9.82 2.28 -0.97
CA PRO A 49 -10.63 3.45 -0.63
C PRO A 49 -12.01 3.36 -1.30
N VAL A 50 -13.07 3.75 -0.59
CA VAL A 50 -14.45 3.57 -1.04
C VAL A 50 -14.72 4.31 -2.35
N ASP A 51 -14.21 5.52 -2.49
CA ASP A 51 -14.47 6.36 -3.66
C ASP A 51 -13.37 6.33 -4.72
N ALA A 52 -13.81 6.41 -5.99
CA ALA A 52 -12.93 6.71 -7.11
C ALA A 52 -12.28 8.10 -7.01
N GLY A 53 -12.81 9.00 -6.16
CA GLY A 53 -12.28 10.32 -5.87
C GLY A 53 -11.50 10.39 -4.56
N TYR A 54 -10.53 9.51 -4.34
CA TYR A 54 -9.71 9.54 -3.14
C TYR A 54 -9.15 10.94 -2.85
N GLN A 55 -9.47 11.47 -1.66
CA GLN A 55 -9.03 12.79 -1.23
C GLN A 55 -7.58 12.76 -0.75
N LYS A 56 -6.68 13.33 -1.55
CA LYS A 56 -5.24 13.39 -1.24
C LYS A 56 -4.86 14.55 -0.32
N TRP A 57 -5.70 15.57 -0.23
CA TRP A 57 -5.50 16.71 0.66
C TRP A 57 -6.34 16.55 1.90
N ARG A 58 -5.70 16.61 3.05
CA ARG A 58 -6.34 16.42 4.34
C ARG A 58 -6.03 17.57 5.28
N GLU A 59 -7.05 18.06 5.96
CA GLU A 59 -6.87 19.06 7.01
C GLU A 59 -6.58 18.35 8.33
N ILE A 60 -5.42 18.66 8.93
CA ILE A 60 -4.98 18.14 10.22
C ILE A 60 -4.50 19.34 11.05
N GLU A 61 -5.08 19.53 12.21
CA GLU A 61 -4.73 20.63 13.12
C GLU A 61 -4.75 22.00 12.43
N GLY A 62 -5.74 22.23 11.54
CA GLY A 62 -5.92 23.49 10.81
C GLY A 62 -4.96 23.73 9.65
N LYS A 63 -4.21 22.72 9.22
CA LYS A 63 -3.30 22.80 8.08
C LYS A 63 -3.64 21.73 7.04
N GLN A 64 -3.40 22.08 5.77
CA GLN A 64 -3.59 21.14 4.65
C GLN A 64 -2.30 20.36 4.40
N TYR A 65 -2.44 19.04 4.32
CA TYR A 65 -1.36 18.10 4.01
C TYR A 65 -1.71 17.26 2.79
N TYR A 66 -0.71 17.06 1.92
CA TYR A 66 -0.84 16.12 0.80
C TYR A 66 -0.54 14.72 1.29
N MET A 67 -1.51 13.84 1.26
CA MET A 67 -1.42 12.49 1.79
C MET A 67 -1.97 11.47 0.78
N PRO A 68 -1.14 11.03 -0.18
CA PRO A 68 -1.53 9.99 -1.12
C PRO A 68 -1.82 8.69 -0.38
N GLY A 69 -2.68 7.86 -0.96
CA GLY A 69 -2.98 6.53 -0.43
C GLY A 69 -2.10 5.46 -1.05
N GLU A 70 -1.85 4.41 -0.30
CA GLU A 70 -1.27 3.17 -0.78
C GLU A 70 -2.15 1.99 -0.38
N VAL A 71 -2.42 1.11 -1.33
CA VAL A 71 -3.11 -0.16 -1.08
C VAL A 71 -2.06 -1.26 -1.09
N CYS A 72 -1.84 -1.89 0.05
CA CYS A 72 -0.98 -3.05 0.19
C CYS A 72 -1.81 -4.33 0.24
N ASP A 73 -1.50 -5.30 -0.62
CA ASP A 73 -2.22 -6.57 -0.68
C ASP A 73 -1.32 -7.69 -1.21
N PRO A 74 -1.39 -8.92 -0.68
CA PRO A 74 -0.54 -10.00 -1.16
C PRO A 74 -0.99 -10.52 -2.53
N ILE A 75 -0.02 -11.03 -3.29
CA ILE A 75 -0.27 -11.69 -4.58
C ILE A 75 -1.04 -13.00 -4.43
N GLY A 76 -0.87 -13.68 -3.30
CA GLY A 76 -1.61 -14.87 -2.88
C GLY A 76 -2.67 -14.54 -1.83
N LYS A 77 -2.92 -15.48 -0.96
CA LYS A 77 -3.83 -15.32 0.17
C LYS A 77 -3.12 -14.80 1.41
N GLU A 78 -1.88 -15.26 1.63
CA GLU A 78 -1.10 -14.99 2.82
C GLU A 78 -0.04 -13.93 2.56
N TRP A 79 0.35 -13.20 3.63
CA TRP A 79 1.41 -12.18 3.58
C TRP A 79 2.81 -12.80 3.47
N PHE A 80 3.00 -13.95 4.10
CA PHE A 80 4.25 -14.70 4.07
C PHE A 80 4.10 -15.93 3.21
N TRP A 81 5.22 -16.43 2.70
CA TRP A 81 5.20 -17.65 1.92
C TRP A 81 4.67 -18.83 2.75
N VAL A 82 3.69 -19.53 2.19
CA VAL A 82 3.12 -20.76 2.73
C VAL A 82 3.09 -21.79 1.60
N GLU A 83 3.52 -23.01 1.90
CA GLU A 83 3.47 -24.09 0.92
C GLU A 83 2.02 -24.34 0.47
N GLY A 84 1.81 -24.31 -0.85
CA GLY A 84 0.48 -24.49 -1.44
C GLY A 84 -0.36 -23.20 -1.54
N ASP A 85 0.12 -22.07 -1.05
CA ASP A 85 -0.52 -20.79 -1.35
C ASP A 85 -0.21 -20.38 -2.80
N ASN A 86 -1.25 -20.21 -3.60
CA ASN A 86 -1.14 -19.87 -5.01
C ASN A 86 -1.45 -18.38 -5.22
N CYS A 87 -0.87 -17.82 -6.30
CA CYS A 87 -1.26 -16.47 -6.73
C CYS A 87 -2.76 -16.40 -7.00
N ARG A 88 -3.33 -15.26 -6.67
CA ARG A 88 -4.72 -14.94 -7.03
C ARG A 88 -4.90 -14.98 -8.56
N PRO A 89 -6.13 -15.18 -9.06
CA PRO A 89 -6.41 -15.13 -10.49
C PRO A 89 -5.89 -13.85 -11.14
N ASP A 90 -5.36 -13.97 -12.34
CA ASP A 90 -4.81 -12.83 -13.11
C ASP A 90 -5.82 -11.69 -13.26
N GLU A 91 -7.11 -12.04 -13.42
CA GLU A 91 -8.20 -11.07 -13.54
C GLU A 91 -8.41 -10.26 -12.25
N ASP A 92 -8.29 -10.90 -11.09
CA ASP A 92 -8.46 -10.24 -9.79
C ASP A 92 -7.30 -9.27 -9.51
N LEU A 93 -6.07 -9.67 -9.83
CA LEU A 93 -4.89 -8.82 -9.72
C LEU A 93 -4.98 -7.61 -10.64
N ALA A 94 -5.37 -7.81 -11.91
CA ALA A 94 -5.54 -6.75 -12.88
C ALA A 94 -6.66 -5.79 -12.46
N LYS A 95 -7.81 -6.31 -12.01
CA LYS A 95 -8.93 -5.53 -11.53
C LYS A 95 -8.55 -4.66 -10.33
N GLN A 96 -7.78 -5.20 -9.38
CA GLN A 96 -7.32 -4.45 -8.23
C GLN A 96 -6.33 -3.35 -8.62
N PHE A 97 -5.39 -3.65 -9.52
CA PHE A 97 -4.48 -2.64 -10.07
C PHE A 97 -5.25 -1.47 -10.71
N GLU A 98 -6.21 -1.77 -11.59
CA GLU A 98 -7.01 -0.74 -12.25
C GLU A 98 -7.91 0.02 -11.26
N ALA A 99 -8.40 -0.63 -10.23
CA ALA A 99 -9.16 0.03 -9.17
C ALA A 99 -8.30 1.01 -8.36
N CYS A 100 -7.04 0.67 -8.07
CA CYS A 100 -6.07 1.57 -7.44
C CYS A 100 -5.74 2.74 -8.37
N ARG A 101 -5.47 2.45 -9.64
CA ARG A 101 -5.17 3.45 -10.68
C ARG A 101 -6.32 4.46 -10.83
N ALA A 102 -7.57 3.98 -10.91
CA ALA A 102 -8.76 4.84 -11.00
C ALA A 102 -8.93 5.77 -9.80
N ARG A 103 -8.47 5.34 -8.62
CA ARG A 103 -8.50 6.14 -7.39
C ARG A 103 -7.27 7.03 -7.22
N GLY A 104 -6.26 6.86 -8.08
CA GLY A 104 -4.99 7.58 -7.97
C GLY A 104 -4.25 7.25 -6.69
N VAL A 105 -4.34 6.01 -6.21
CA VAL A 105 -3.58 5.46 -5.09
C VAL A 105 -2.51 4.51 -5.59
N ASN A 106 -1.41 4.39 -4.84
CA ASN A 106 -0.37 3.41 -5.16
C ASN A 106 -0.86 1.99 -4.87
N PHE A 107 -0.48 1.04 -5.72
CA PHE A 107 -0.69 -0.38 -5.46
C PHE A 107 0.64 -1.04 -5.12
N LEU A 108 0.80 -1.41 -3.85
CA LEU A 108 1.93 -2.18 -3.35
C LEU A 108 1.53 -3.66 -3.29
N LEU A 109 1.99 -4.44 -4.26
CA LEU A 109 1.73 -5.87 -4.30
C LEU A 109 2.83 -6.61 -3.53
N ASP A 110 2.45 -7.23 -2.43
CA ASP A 110 3.35 -8.06 -1.64
C ASP A 110 3.61 -9.40 -2.34
N VAL A 111 4.89 -9.74 -2.47
CA VAL A 111 5.36 -10.95 -3.17
C VAL A 111 6.32 -11.70 -2.26
N PRO A 112 5.83 -12.66 -1.47
CA PRO A 112 6.65 -13.33 -0.48
C PRO A 112 7.69 -14.27 -1.13
N PRO A 113 8.96 -14.19 -0.72
CA PRO A 113 9.97 -15.19 -1.11
C PRO A 113 9.72 -16.50 -0.37
N ASP A 114 10.13 -17.62 -0.99
CA ASP A 114 10.08 -18.95 -0.37
C ASP A 114 11.10 -19.10 0.79
N LYS A 115 11.14 -20.29 1.38
CA LYS A 115 12.07 -20.62 2.48
C LYS A 115 13.56 -20.55 2.12
N HIS A 116 13.90 -20.43 0.83
CA HIS A 116 15.26 -20.25 0.33
C HIS A 116 15.56 -18.79 -0.05
N GLY A 117 14.61 -17.88 0.13
CA GLY A 117 14.73 -16.47 -0.23
C GLY A 117 14.52 -16.20 -1.72
N LEU A 118 13.92 -17.12 -2.46
CA LEU A 118 13.66 -16.99 -3.89
C LEU A 118 12.17 -16.71 -4.14
N ILE A 119 11.88 -15.86 -5.11
CA ILE A 119 10.51 -15.70 -5.61
C ILE A 119 10.16 -16.92 -6.46
N PRO A 120 9.12 -17.68 -6.13
CA PRO A 120 8.72 -18.87 -6.89
C PRO A 120 8.44 -18.54 -8.37
N ASP A 121 8.83 -19.44 -9.28
CA ASP A 121 8.67 -19.25 -10.72
C ASP A 121 7.22 -18.97 -11.13
N ALA A 122 6.26 -19.63 -10.48
CA ALA A 122 4.83 -19.39 -10.72
C ALA A 122 4.44 -17.94 -10.40
N THR A 123 5.03 -17.36 -9.35
CA THR A 123 4.81 -15.96 -8.95
C THR A 123 5.46 -14.99 -9.94
N VAL A 124 6.68 -15.28 -10.40
CA VAL A 124 7.36 -14.49 -11.46
C VAL A 124 6.52 -14.47 -12.74
N GLN A 125 5.95 -15.62 -13.11
CA GLN A 125 5.05 -15.71 -14.27
C GLN A 125 3.75 -14.93 -14.06
N ALA A 126 3.16 -14.99 -12.87
CA ALA A 126 1.95 -14.20 -12.54
C ALA A 126 2.22 -12.68 -12.63
N LEU A 127 3.35 -12.21 -12.12
CA LEU A 127 3.76 -10.80 -12.26
C LEU A 127 3.96 -10.40 -13.73
N SER A 128 4.56 -11.27 -14.53
CA SER A 128 4.75 -11.04 -15.97
C SER A 128 3.41 -10.94 -16.72
N ARG A 129 2.45 -11.80 -16.35
CA ARG A 129 1.09 -11.73 -16.91
C ARG A 129 0.34 -10.48 -16.44
N LEU A 130 0.45 -10.14 -15.16
CA LEU A 130 -0.14 -8.91 -14.63
C LEU A 130 0.36 -7.68 -15.41
N ARG A 131 1.69 -7.54 -15.53
CA ARG A 131 2.30 -6.45 -16.32
C ARG A 131 1.70 -6.33 -17.71
N LYS A 132 1.57 -7.45 -18.41
CA LYS A 132 0.99 -7.50 -19.75
C LYS A 132 -0.49 -7.10 -19.76
N ASN A 133 -1.26 -7.59 -18.77
CA ASN A 133 -2.71 -7.37 -18.70
C ASN A 133 -3.06 -5.91 -18.38
N VAL A 134 -2.22 -5.21 -17.62
CA VAL A 134 -2.44 -3.79 -17.24
C VAL A 134 -1.66 -2.79 -18.09
N GLY A 135 -0.88 -3.26 -19.07
CA GLY A 135 -0.25 -2.41 -20.08
C GLY A 135 0.93 -1.56 -19.57
N ILE A 136 1.75 -2.10 -18.66
CA ILE A 136 2.95 -1.42 -18.12
C ILE A 136 4.23 -2.18 -18.42
#